data_022771dfae896e104a0c9d255cdea010
#
_entry.id   022771dfae896e104a0c9d255cdea010
#
_cell.length_a   1.000
_cell.length_b   1.000
_cell.length_c   1.000
_cell.angle_alpha   90.00
_cell.angle_beta   90.00
_cell.angle_gamma   90.00
#
_symmetry.space_group_name_H-M   'P 1'
#
loop_
_entity.id
_entity.type
_entity.pdbx_description
1 polymer ?
#
loop_
_entity_poly.entity_id
_entity_poly.type
_entity_poly.pdbx_seq_one_letter_code
_entity_poly.pdbx_strand_id
1 'polypeptide(L)'
;MNSESQLRYPVSFIQGRPREVELVYGEAYFDVSPSTENSGTSFVVLNQEQKINVVGTEFNLKAYKNENVTKITLVEGIIDIYGLENTLRLSPNQQLKFDHDTNSLLIKDIDVFNEISWKEGIFSFENVTLEEVMKVLSRWYNAEIIIKNESIKNKEFIGILRKNRKIETVLESIKSYDIIQNYLIEDDRIELE
;
A
#
# COMPACT_ATOMS: atom_id res chain seq x y z
N MET A 1 -9.35 -4.59 0.40
CA MET A 1 -8.10 -4.92 1.14
C MET A 1 -7.17 -5.69 0.22
N ASN A 2 -5.89 -5.42 0.30
CA ASN A 2 -4.83 -6.14 -0.42
C ASN A 2 -4.38 -7.39 0.37
N SER A 3 -3.51 -8.24 -0.21
CA SER A 3 -2.95 -9.43 0.43
C SER A 3 -2.24 -9.08 1.75
N GLU A 4 -2.21 -10.01 2.71
CA GLU A 4 -1.57 -9.84 4.02
C GLU A 4 -2.02 -8.58 4.76
N SER A 5 -3.33 -8.33 4.82
CA SER A 5 -3.89 -7.16 5.49
C SER A 5 -4.90 -7.55 6.57
N GLN A 6 -4.89 -6.81 7.67
CA GLN A 6 -5.83 -6.99 8.78
C GLN A 6 -6.54 -5.69 9.11
N LEU A 7 -7.87 -5.70 8.98
CA LEU A 7 -8.75 -4.61 9.38
C LEU A 7 -9.58 -5.04 10.59
N ARG A 8 -9.64 -4.20 11.61
CA ARG A 8 -10.52 -4.34 12.77
C ARG A 8 -11.63 -3.30 12.68
N TYR A 9 -12.86 -3.72 12.84
CA TYR A 9 -14.02 -2.84 12.83
C TYR A 9 -15.10 -3.33 13.80
N PRO A 10 -15.95 -2.45 14.34
CA PRO A 10 -17.02 -2.85 15.26
C PRO A 10 -18.14 -3.58 14.51
N VAL A 11 -18.90 -4.41 15.21
CA VAL A 11 -20.07 -5.10 14.66
C VAL A 11 -21.14 -4.11 14.16
N SER A 12 -21.23 -2.94 14.82
CA SER A 12 -22.10 -1.85 14.41
C SER A 12 -21.52 -0.50 14.84
N PHE A 13 -21.77 0.53 14.04
CA PHE A 13 -21.42 1.90 14.41
C PHE A 13 -22.50 2.52 15.30
N ILE A 14 -22.08 3.29 16.30
CA ILE A 14 -23.02 3.99 17.22
C ILE A 14 -23.46 5.28 16.56
N GLN A 15 -24.77 5.48 16.47
CA GLN A 15 -25.34 6.70 15.90
C GLN A 15 -24.83 7.96 16.64
N GLY A 16 -24.46 8.98 15.89
CA GLY A 16 -23.96 10.25 16.44
C GLY A 16 -22.51 10.22 16.93
N ARG A 17 -21.79 9.10 16.73
CA ARG A 17 -20.34 9.00 16.96
C ARG A 17 -19.59 8.79 15.65
N PRO A 18 -18.30 9.16 15.56
CA PRO A 18 -17.46 8.81 14.42
C PRO A 18 -17.49 7.30 14.14
N ARG A 19 -17.54 6.94 12.87
CA ARG A 19 -17.41 5.54 12.41
C ARG A 19 -15.93 5.19 12.41
N GLU A 20 -15.48 4.44 13.39
CA GLU A 20 -14.05 4.15 13.60
C GLU A 20 -13.70 2.71 13.23
N VAL A 21 -12.62 2.54 12.47
CA VAL A 21 -12.00 1.26 12.12
C VAL A 21 -10.49 1.34 12.32
N GLU A 22 -9.81 0.21 12.38
CA GLU A 22 -8.36 0.15 12.54
C GLU A 22 -7.75 -0.73 11.45
N LEU A 23 -6.88 -0.17 10.61
CA LEU A 23 -5.97 -0.96 9.79
C LEU A 23 -4.79 -1.36 10.66
N VAL A 24 -4.83 -2.59 11.18
CA VAL A 24 -3.79 -3.10 12.09
C VAL A 24 -2.45 -3.22 11.36
N TYR A 25 -2.49 -3.69 10.10
CA TYR A 25 -1.38 -3.70 9.15
C TYR A 25 -1.88 -4.04 7.74
N GLY A 26 -1.04 -3.83 6.74
CA GLY A 26 -1.30 -4.18 5.36
C GLY A 26 -1.71 -2.99 4.51
N GLU A 27 -2.59 -3.21 3.55
CA GLU A 27 -3.05 -2.20 2.62
C GLU A 27 -4.54 -2.29 2.38
N ALA A 28 -5.22 -1.15 2.48
CA ALA A 28 -6.65 -1.04 2.24
C ALA A 28 -6.99 0.23 1.45
N TYR A 29 -7.86 0.08 0.48
CA TYR A 29 -8.54 1.17 -0.17
C TYR A 29 -9.87 1.40 0.53
N PHE A 30 -10.12 2.65 0.89
CA PHE A 30 -11.34 3.11 1.53
C PHE A 30 -12.12 3.99 0.56
N ASP A 31 -13.36 3.61 0.30
CA ASP A 31 -14.38 4.40 -0.37
C ASP A 31 -15.43 4.75 0.69
N VAL A 32 -15.36 5.97 1.18
CA VAL A 32 -16.15 6.41 2.33
C VAL A 32 -17.28 7.32 1.86
N SER A 33 -18.53 6.86 2.05
CA SER A 33 -19.72 7.65 1.76
C SER A 33 -19.73 8.97 2.53
N PRO A 34 -20.28 10.05 1.93
CA PRO A 34 -20.34 11.37 2.54
C PRO A 34 -20.96 11.37 3.95
N SER A 35 -20.44 12.21 4.84
CA SER A 35 -20.95 12.34 6.21
C SER A 35 -22.41 12.78 6.23
N THR A 36 -22.88 13.52 5.22
CA THR A 36 -24.29 13.95 5.07
C THR A 36 -25.25 12.76 5.00
N GLU A 37 -24.82 11.63 4.45
CA GLU A 37 -25.58 10.38 4.40
C GLU A 37 -25.53 9.60 5.72
N ASN A 38 -24.66 10.01 6.64
CA ASN A 38 -24.36 9.33 7.89
C ASN A 38 -24.57 10.23 9.12
N SER A 39 -25.66 11.02 9.12
CA SER A 39 -26.05 11.93 10.22
C SER A 39 -24.94 12.93 10.60
N GLY A 40 -24.12 13.36 9.65
CA GLY A 40 -23.02 14.31 9.86
C GLY A 40 -21.77 13.71 10.52
N THR A 41 -21.72 12.38 10.73
CA THR A 41 -20.58 11.75 11.41
C THR A 41 -19.41 11.48 10.45
N SER A 42 -18.21 11.77 10.90
CA SER A 42 -16.97 11.45 10.17
C SER A 42 -16.68 9.95 10.19
N PHE A 43 -15.78 9.54 9.30
CA PHE A 43 -15.16 8.23 9.33
C PHE A 43 -13.70 8.35 9.76
N VAL A 44 -13.26 7.46 10.63
CA VAL A 44 -11.93 7.49 11.21
C VAL A 44 -11.23 6.17 10.96
N VAL A 45 -10.04 6.22 10.40
CA VAL A 45 -9.15 5.05 10.30
C VAL A 45 -7.99 5.25 11.26
N LEU A 46 -7.83 4.31 12.18
CA LEU A 46 -6.66 4.24 13.05
C LEU A 46 -5.60 3.34 12.39
N ASN A 47 -4.34 3.76 12.45
CA ASN A 47 -3.19 2.95 12.09
C ASN A 47 -2.01 3.33 12.99
N GLN A 48 -1.57 2.40 13.83
CA GLN A 48 -0.56 2.68 14.84
C GLN A 48 -0.92 3.94 15.67
N GLU A 49 -0.07 4.97 15.67
CA GLU A 49 -0.32 6.22 16.37
C GLU A 49 -1.08 7.28 15.53
N GLN A 50 -1.31 6.97 14.25
CA GLN A 50 -1.95 7.90 13.33
C GLN A 50 -3.46 7.73 13.33
N LYS A 51 -4.17 8.86 13.32
CA LYS A 51 -5.62 8.93 13.18
C LYS A 51 -5.98 9.70 11.91
N ILE A 52 -6.56 9.00 10.96
CA ILE A 52 -6.98 9.52 9.66
C ILE A 52 -8.46 9.81 9.71
N ASN A 53 -8.86 11.09 9.61
CA ASN A 53 -10.24 11.53 9.70
C ASN A 53 -10.73 12.03 8.34
N VAL A 54 -11.88 11.53 7.91
CA VAL A 54 -12.49 11.85 6.61
C VAL A 54 -14.01 12.05 6.73
N VAL A 55 -14.59 12.78 5.77
CA VAL A 55 -16.03 13.13 5.77
C VAL A 55 -16.77 12.71 4.49
N GLY A 56 -16.10 12.00 3.60
CA GLY A 56 -16.56 11.55 2.29
C GLY A 56 -15.37 11.58 1.37
N THR A 57 -14.66 10.44 1.23
CA THR A 57 -13.29 10.48 0.74
C THR A 57 -12.90 9.12 0.21
N GLU A 58 -12.25 9.10 -0.94
CA GLU A 58 -11.58 7.91 -1.48
C GLU A 58 -10.07 8.01 -1.25
N PHE A 59 -9.49 7.00 -0.61
CA PHE A 59 -8.06 6.98 -0.31
C PHE A 59 -7.51 5.57 -0.12
N ASN A 60 -6.20 5.44 -0.31
CA ASN A 60 -5.44 4.23 -0.04
C ASN A 60 -4.54 4.42 1.19
N LEU A 61 -4.54 3.45 2.09
CA LEU A 61 -3.63 3.39 3.23
C LEU A 61 -2.80 2.11 3.13
N LYS A 62 -1.46 2.27 3.06
CA LYS A 62 -0.50 1.18 3.01
C LYS A 62 0.42 1.26 4.22
N ALA A 63 0.40 0.21 5.06
CA ALA A 63 1.15 0.11 6.32
C ALA A 63 1.48 -1.36 6.64
N TYR A 64 2.36 -1.97 5.85
CA TYR A 64 2.79 -3.35 6.07
C TYR A 64 3.79 -3.46 7.22
N LYS A 65 3.73 -4.55 8.01
CA LYS A 65 4.62 -4.79 9.17
C LYS A 65 6.09 -4.88 8.80
N ASN A 66 6.38 -5.36 7.60
CA ASN A 66 7.74 -5.54 7.08
C ASN A 66 8.22 -4.39 6.19
N GLU A 67 7.50 -3.27 6.23
CA GLU A 67 7.87 -2.02 5.55
C GLU A 67 7.97 -0.90 6.61
N ASN A 68 9.10 -0.19 6.64
CA ASN A 68 9.30 0.91 7.59
C ASN A 68 8.62 2.21 7.17
N VAL A 69 7.67 2.11 6.22
CA VAL A 69 7.02 3.26 5.63
C VAL A 69 5.51 3.07 5.62
N THR A 70 4.79 4.05 6.17
CA THR A 70 3.35 4.21 5.96
C THR A 70 3.10 5.21 4.83
N LYS A 71 2.22 4.84 3.88
CA LYS A 71 1.77 5.72 2.79
C LYS A 71 0.27 5.94 2.89
N ILE A 72 -0.15 7.21 2.81
CA ILE A 72 -1.55 7.62 2.73
C ILE A 72 -1.72 8.38 1.42
N THR A 73 -2.51 7.84 0.51
CA THR A 73 -2.73 8.41 -0.83
C THR A 73 -4.18 8.86 -0.96
N LEU A 74 -4.40 10.15 -1.18
CA LEU A 74 -5.74 10.70 -1.38
C LEU A 74 -6.11 10.70 -2.86
N VAL A 75 -7.26 10.07 -3.18
CA VAL A 75 -7.84 10.03 -4.53
C VAL A 75 -8.86 11.15 -4.69
N GLU A 76 -9.86 11.19 -3.80
CA GLU A 76 -10.93 12.19 -3.81
C GLU A 76 -11.31 12.62 -2.40
N GLY A 77 -11.74 13.87 -2.24
CA GLY A 77 -12.19 14.41 -0.97
C GLY A 77 -11.08 15.12 -0.19
N ILE A 78 -11.09 14.99 1.13
CA ILE A 78 -10.14 15.63 2.05
C ILE A 78 -9.79 14.64 3.17
N ILE A 79 -8.51 14.61 3.53
CA ILE A 79 -8.01 13.84 4.67
C ILE A 79 -7.38 14.80 5.68
N ASP A 80 -7.76 14.67 6.96
CA ASP A 80 -7.04 15.25 8.09
C ASP A 80 -6.35 14.13 8.88
N ILE A 81 -5.03 14.27 9.09
CA ILE A 81 -4.19 13.27 9.77
C ILE A 81 -3.70 13.86 11.08
N TYR A 82 -3.94 13.13 12.18
CA TYR A 82 -3.54 13.45 13.54
C TYR A 82 -2.56 12.38 14.06
N GLY A 83 -1.89 12.64 15.18
CA GLY A 83 -0.91 11.73 15.79
C GLY A 83 0.53 11.95 15.29
N LEU A 84 0.75 13.03 14.54
CA LEU A 84 2.03 13.59 14.13
C LEU A 84 2.28 14.89 14.92
N GLU A 85 3.46 15.50 14.80
CA GLU A 85 3.75 16.78 15.47
C GLU A 85 2.69 17.85 15.21
N ASN A 86 2.15 17.89 13.99
CA ASN A 86 1.08 18.79 13.59
C ASN A 86 -0.03 18.02 12.89
N THR A 87 -1.25 18.58 12.87
CA THR A 87 -2.31 18.09 12.00
C THR A 87 -1.96 18.39 10.55
N LEU A 88 -1.97 17.37 9.71
CA LEU A 88 -1.70 17.49 8.28
C LEU A 88 -2.97 17.28 7.48
N ARG A 89 -3.08 18.01 6.38
CA ARG A 89 -4.17 17.90 5.42
C ARG A 89 -3.64 17.50 4.06
N LEU A 90 -4.26 16.49 3.43
CA LEU A 90 -4.00 16.13 2.05
C LEU A 90 -5.11 16.64 1.14
N SER A 91 -4.71 16.98 -0.09
CA SER A 91 -5.56 17.26 -1.23
C SER A 91 -5.54 16.11 -2.24
N PRO A 92 -6.51 15.99 -3.14
CA PRO A 92 -6.52 14.95 -4.17
C PRO A 92 -5.20 14.88 -4.96
N ASN A 93 -4.78 13.67 -5.29
CA ASN A 93 -3.49 13.33 -5.92
C ASN A 93 -2.26 13.58 -5.04
N GLN A 94 -2.43 13.79 -3.75
CA GLN A 94 -1.32 13.85 -2.80
C GLN A 94 -1.13 12.54 -2.07
N GLN A 95 0.14 12.22 -1.82
CA GLN A 95 0.57 11.13 -0.97
C GLN A 95 1.42 11.67 0.18
N LEU A 96 1.04 11.30 1.40
CA LEU A 96 1.91 11.36 2.56
C LEU A 96 2.70 10.06 2.65
N LYS A 97 4.02 10.19 2.77
CA LYS A 97 4.94 9.12 3.12
C LYS A 97 5.52 9.42 4.50
N PHE A 98 5.31 8.54 5.46
CA PHE A 98 5.90 8.59 6.79
C PHE A 98 6.91 7.44 6.94
N ASP A 99 8.15 7.77 7.20
CA ASP A 99 9.25 6.83 7.42
C ASP A 99 9.48 6.67 8.92
N HIS A 100 9.25 5.46 9.44
CA HIS A 100 9.30 5.16 10.87
C HIS A 100 10.72 5.10 11.42
N ASP A 101 11.73 4.78 10.60
CA ASP A 101 13.13 4.70 11.05
C ASP A 101 13.71 6.09 11.27
N THR A 102 13.43 7.00 10.34
CA THR A 102 13.96 8.36 10.37
C THR A 102 13.01 9.37 11.00
N ASN A 103 11.78 8.94 11.32
CA ASN A 103 10.67 9.79 11.77
C ASN A 103 10.43 10.98 10.81
N SER A 104 10.73 10.77 9.52
CA SER A 104 10.60 11.79 8.49
C SER A 104 9.27 11.69 7.76
N LEU A 105 8.79 12.85 7.33
CA LEU A 105 7.51 13.00 6.70
C LEU A 105 7.67 13.76 5.37
N LEU A 106 7.07 13.22 4.30
CA LEU A 106 7.07 13.81 2.98
C LEU A 106 5.66 13.80 2.39
N ILE A 107 5.20 14.96 1.94
CA ILE A 107 3.99 15.07 1.12
C ILE A 107 4.41 15.43 -0.31
N LYS A 108 3.90 14.70 -1.30
CA LYS A 108 4.15 14.95 -2.72
C LYS A 108 2.91 14.70 -3.56
N ASP A 109 2.85 15.38 -4.71
CA ASP A 109 1.87 15.06 -5.76
C ASP A 109 2.33 13.81 -6.51
N ILE A 110 1.39 12.91 -6.80
CA ILE A 110 1.65 11.63 -7.48
C ILE A 110 0.59 11.32 -8.51
N ASP A 111 0.90 10.40 -9.43
CA ASP A 111 -0.12 9.66 -10.18
C ASP A 111 -0.70 8.58 -9.27
N VAL A 112 -1.95 8.77 -8.84
CA VAL A 112 -2.63 7.84 -7.93
C VAL A 112 -2.85 6.46 -8.54
N PHE A 113 -2.87 6.34 -9.87
CA PHE A 113 -3.06 5.06 -10.54
C PHE A 113 -2.06 4.00 -10.08
N ASN A 114 -0.79 4.37 -9.93
CA ASN A 114 0.27 3.46 -9.50
C ASN A 114 0.03 2.90 -8.09
N GLU A 115 -0.64 3.67 -7.22
CA GLU A 115 -0.88 3.27 -5.82
C GLU A 115 -2.21 2.51 -5.64
N ILE A 116 -3.17 2.62 -6.57
CA ILE A 116 -4.51 2.02 -6.42
C ILE A 116 -4.85 0.94 -7.45
N SER A 117 -4.04 0.77 -8.49
CA SER A 117 -4.26 -0.20 -9.59
C SER A 117 -4.34 -1.66 -9.11
N TRP A 118 -3.78 -1.95 -7.92
CA TRP A 118 -3.88 -3.27 -7.31
C TRP A 118 -5.34 -3.73 -7.07
N LYS A 119 -6.29 -2.79 -6.91
CA LYS A 119 -7.73 -3.10 -6.81
C LYS A 119 -8.25 -3.86 -8.05
N GLU A 120 -7.68 -3.54 -9.20
CA GLU A 120 -8.00 -4.15 -10.50
C GLU A 120 -7.11 -5.38 -10.79
N GLY A 121 -6.33 -5.83 -9.82
CA GLY A 121 -5.38 -6.91 -10.01
C GLY A 121 -4.19 -6.53 -10.91
N ILE A 122 -3.86 -5.24 -10.96
CA ILE A 122 -2.75 -4.68 -11.72
C ILE A 122 -1.78 -4.04 -10.74
N PHE A 123 -0.48 -4.32 -10.87
CA PHE A 123 0.56 -3.55 -10.20
C PHE A 123 1.33 -2.76 -11.22
N SER A 124 1.24 -1.46 -11.07
CA SER A 124 2.03 -0.49 -11.82
C SER A 124 3.21 -0.08 -10.96
N PHE A 125 4.40 -0.28 -11.49
CA PHE A 125 5.65 0.08 -10.84
C PHE A 125 6.33 1.18 -11.64
N GLU A 126 6.70 2.24 -10.96
CA GLU A 126 7.43 3.35 -11.53
C GLU A 126 8.56 3.75 -10.58
N ASN A 127 9.81 3.61 -11.02
CA ASN A 127 11.00 3.95 -10.23
C ASN A 127 11.05 3.30 -8.84
N VAL A 128 10.68 2.01 -8.76
CA VAL A 128 10.76 1.20 -7.54
C VAL A 128 11.93 0.23 -7.63
N THR A 129 12.48 -0.18 -6.50
CA THR A 129 13.56 -1.16 -6.47
C THR A 129 13.04 -2.58 -6.74
N LEU A 130 13.92 -3.45 -7.27
CA LEU A 130 13.60 -4.87 -7.43
C LEU A 130 13.17 -5.50 -6.08
N GLU A 131 13.79 -5.10 -4.98
CA GLU A 131 13.40 -5.56 -3.63
C GLU A 131 11.94 -5.21 -3.30
N GLU A 132 11.50 -3.99 -3.61
CA GLU A 132 10.11 -3.57 -3.40
C GLU A 132 9.15 -4.36 -4.28
N VAL A 133 9.51 -4.62 -5.55
CA VAL A 133 8.73 -5.49 -6.45
C VAL A 133 8.61 -6.89 -5.86
N MET A 134 9.72 -7.48 -5.38
CA MET A 134 9.71 -8.83 -4.81
C MET A 134 8.87 -8.91 -3.53
N LYS A 135 8.84 -7.88 -2.68
CA LYS A 135 7.93 -7.79 -1.52
C LYS A 135 6.46 -7.83 -1.94
N VAL A 136 6.10 -7.17 -3.04
CA VAL A 136 4.74 -7.23 -3.59
C VAL A 136 4.41 -8.61 -4.13
N LEU A 137 5.30 -9.20 -4.92
CA LEU A 137 5.10 -10.54 -5.49
C LEU A 137 5.03 -11.62 -4.39
N SER A 138 5.89 -11.55 -3.38
CA SER A 138 5.87 -12.44 -2.21
C SER A 138 4.48 -12.48 -1.58
N ARG A 139 3.89 -11.31 -1.29
CA ARG A 139 2.54 -11.21 -0.73
C ARG A 139 1.45 -11.73 -1.67
N TRP A 140 1.60 -11.54 -2.97
CA TRP A 140 0.60 -11.93 -3.96
C TRP A 140 0.51 -13.41 -4.20
N TYR A 141 1.69 -14.03 -4.30
CA TYR A 141 1.81 -15.45 -4.59
C TYR A 141 1.92 -16.30 -3.33
N ASN A 142 1.92 -15.65 -2.14
CA ASN A 142 2.15 -16.30 -0.86
C ASN A 142 3.41 -17.17 -0.91
N ALA A 143 4.52 -16.59 -1.40
CA ALA A 143 5.80 -17.25 -1.57
C ALA A 143 6.91 -16.47 -0.87
N GLU A 144 7.87 -17.16 -0.28
CA GLU A 144 9.08 -16.55 0.23
C GLU A 144 10.02 -16.23 -0.94
N ILE A 145 10.27 -14.94 -1.23
CA ILE A 145 11.19 -14.56 -2.31
C ILE A 145 12.50 -14.01 -1.73
N ILE A 146 13.60 -14.66 -2.06
CA ILE A 146 14.95 -14.34 -1.57
C ILE A 146 15.81 -13.86 -2.73
N ILE A 147 16.36 -12.67 -2.62
CA ILE A 147 17.36 -12.15 -3.56
C ILE A 147 18.75 -12.53 -3.03
N LYS A 148 19.41 -13.51 -3.67
CA LYS A 148 20.75 -13.98 -3.28
C LYS A 148 21.84 -12.98 -3.65
N ASN A 149 21.68 -12.34 -4.80
CA ASN A 149 22.63 -11.35 -5.27
C ASN A 149 22.23 -9.95 -4.76
N GLU A 150 22.87 -9.50 -3.70
CA GLU A 150 22.62 -8.19 -3.09
C GLU A 150 22.74 -7.01 -4.09
N SER A 151 23.59 -7.15 -5.12
CA SER A 151 23.84 -6.07 -6.07
C SER A 151 22.63 -5.74 -6.95
N ILE A 152 21.67 -6.65 -7.09
CA ILE A 152 20.48 -6.43 -7.91
C ILE A 152 19.29 -5.86 -7.10
N LYS A 153 19.33 -5.88 -5.77
CA LYS A 153 18.24 -5.42 -4.92
C LYS A 153 17.77 -3.99 -5.25
N ASN A 154 18.73 -3.13 -5.49
CA ASN A 154 18.48 -1.71 -5.78
C ASN A 154 18.33 -1.39 -7.26
N LYS A 155 18.30 -2.41 -8.16
CA LYS A 155 17.97 -2.14 -9.56
C LYS A 155 16.57 -1.56 -9.67
N GLU A 156 16.46 -0.48 -10.41
CA GLU A 156 15.18 0.16 -10.68
C GLU A 156 14.31 -0.72 -11.60
N PHE A 157 13.06 -0.80 -11.27
CA PHE A 157 12.05 -1.50 -12.05
C PHE A 157 10.95 -0.53 -12.49
N ILE A 158 10.61 -0.60 -13.77
CA ILE A 158 9.46 0.09 -14.36
C ILE A 158 8.68 -0.96 -15.12
N GLY A 159 7.39 -1.08 -14.84
CA GLY A 159 6.57 -2.06 -15.53
C GLY A 159 5.19 -2.27 -14.92
N ILE A 160 4.38 -3.04 -15.63
CA ILE A 160 3.03 -3.41 -15.20
C ILE A 160 2.96 -4.93 -15.08
N LEU A 161 2.62 -5.42 -13.91
CA LEU A 161 2.39 -6.84 -13.64
C LEU A 161 0.90 -7.11 -13.39
N ARG A 162 0.40 -8.26 -13.84
CA ARG A 162 -0.99 -8.66 -13.68
C ARG A 162 -1.11 -9.88 -12.78
N LYS A 163 -1.98 -9.82 -11.79
CA LYS A 163 -2.21 -10.87 -10.79
C LYS A 163 -2.68 -12.21 -11.38
N ASN A 164 -3.32 -12.19 -12.53
CA ASN A 164 -3.83 -13.38 -13.19
C ASN A 164 -2.77 -14.20 -13.92
N ARG A 165 -1.51 -13.79 -13.87
CA ARG A 165 -0.38 -14.55 -14.44
C ARG A 165 0.22 -15.47 -13.39
N LYS A 166 0.80 -16.60 -13.86
CA LYS A 166 1.59 -17.46 -12.99
C LYS A 166 2.90 -16.77 -12.62
N ILE A 167 3.42 -17.07 -11.43
CA ILE A 167 4.67 -16.44 -10.95
C ILE A 167 5.84 -16.70 -11.89
N GLU A 168 5.93 -17.89 -12.49
CA GLU A 168 6.98 -18.23 -13.45
C GLU A 168 6.95 -17.30 -14.66
N THR A 169 5.75 -16.98 -15.17
CA THR A 169 5.60 -16.06 -16.31
C THR A 169 6.05 -14.63 -15.96
N VAL A 170 5.81 -14.21 -14.72
CA VAL A 170 6.24 -12.91 -14.22
C VAL A 170 7.77 -12.87 -14.09
N LEU A 171 8.36 -13.90 -13.49
CA LEU A 171 9.83 -13.99 -13.32
C LEU A 171 10.54 -14.10 -14.68
N GLU A 172 10.02 -14.87 -15.63
CA GLU A 172 10.55 -14.91 -16.99
C GLU A 172 10.50 -13.53 -17.67
N SER A 173 9.43 -12.77 -17.46
CA SER A 173 9.36 -11.40 -17.98
C SER A 173 10.44 -10.52 -17.36
N ILE A 174 10.65 -10.56 -16.03
CA ILE A 174 11.68 -9.80 -15.33
C ILE A 174 13.08 -10.21 -15.82
N LYS A 175 13.31 -11.52 -16.03
CA LYS A 175 14.54 -12.06 -16.57
C LYS A 175 14.82 -11.58 -18.00
N SER A 176 13.79 -11.49 -18.84
CA SER A 176 13.93 -11.04 -20.24
C SER A 176 14.40 -9.58 -20.38
N TYR A 177 14.31 -8.80 -19.32
CA TYR A 177 14.84 -7.42 -19.23
C TYR A 177 16.23 -7.34 -18.57
N ASP A 178 16.93 -8.48 -18.39
CA ASP A 178 18.26 -8.57 -17.78
C ASP A 178 18.31 -8.00 -16.34
N ILE A 179 17.18 -7.99 -15.64
CA ILE A 179 17.09 -7.52 -14.25
C ILE A 179 17.60 -8.60 -13.31
N ILE A 180 17.19 -9.86 -13.55
CA ILE A 180 17.69 -11.06 -12.87
C ILE A 180 18.32 -12.00 -13.90
N GLN A 181 19.32 -12.79 -13.49
CA GLN A 181 19.99 -13.76 -14.38
C GLN A 181 19.28 -15.11 -14.37
N ASN A 182 18.99 -15.60 -13.16
CA ASN A 182 18.28 -16.87 -12.96
C ASN A 182 17.34 -16.78 -11.76
N TYR A 183 16.46 -17.77 -11.67
CA TYR A 183 15.63 -18.01 -10.49
C TYR A 183 15.42 -19.51 -10.29
N LEU A 184 15.23 -19.90 -9.04
CA LEU A 184 14.86 -21.26 -8.64
C LEU A 184 13.54 -21.19 -7.86
N ILE A 185 12.60 -22.08 -8.16
CA ILE A 185 11.32 -22.22 -7.43
C ILE A 185 11.31 -23.60 -6.79
N GLU A 186 11.19 -23.63 -5.47
CA GLU A 186 11.05 -24.83 -4.65
C GLU A 186 9.82 -24.65 -3.76
N ASP A 187 8.73 -25.31 -4.08
CA ASP A 187 7.43 -25.18 -3.40
C ASP A 187 6.97 -23.71 -3.34
N ASP A 188 6.94 -23.12 -2.13
CA ASP A 188 6.57 -21.72 -1.85
C ASP A 188 7.77 -20.78 -1.70
N ARG A 189 8.98 -21.28 -2.00
CA ARG A 189 10.23 -20.52 -1.93
C ARG A 189 10.81 -20.24 -3.31
N ILE A 190 11.20 -18.99 -3.54
CA ILE A 190 11.79 -18.52 -4.79
C ILE A 190 13.12 -17.84 -4.48
N GLU A 191 14.18 -18.27 -5.14
CA GLU A 191 15.50 -17.67 -5.03
C GLU A 191 15.87 -16.99 -6.35
N LEU A 192 16.36 -15.75 -6.27
CA LEU A 192 16.77 -14.94 -7.42
C LEU A 192 18.29 -14.74 -7.42
N GLU A 193 18.92 -14.91 -8.62
CA GLU A 193 20.35 -14.71 -8.87
C GLU A 193 20.60 -13.61 -9.90
#